data_18feedc72c11a6c8ee940fb7a02d9f0d
#
_entry.id   18feedc72c11a6c8ee940fb7a02d9f0d
#
_cell.length_a   1.000
_cell.length_b   1.000
_cell.length_c   1.000
_cell.angle_alpha   90.00
_cell.angle_beta   90.00
_cell.angle_gamma   90.00
#
_symmetry.space_group_name_H-M   'P 1'
#
loop_
_entity.id
_entity.type
_entity.pdbx_description
1 polymer ?
#
loop_
_entity_poly.entity_id
_entity_poly.type
_entity_poly.pdbx_seq_one_letter_code
_entity_poly.pdbx_strand_id
1 'polypeptide(L)'
;MQYAGLMGRFYVIADWVYKFSFANIIWLVFNIPIIFVLFNLLLADEIAVILVLFAMMLWLSPFVFFPSTIALFSVVNQFIKNEEVKLLSDFWGYYRGNYKKSMKIGAICTIFWAILIIDFFYVLELGNVVLTYVFIVLGFFALVYNLHIFSAAVNIDSKVRSLLKQVAIIMFGHPILSMSLGLLSLAFFYLITQWLTFLFPLFFGSILVFLSLLVFIKSYTNLELSRP
;
A
#
# COMPACT_ATOMS: atom_id res chain seq x y z
N MET A 1 -31.46 -15.87 -4.12
CA MET A 1 -32.35 -15.19 -5.09
C MET A 1 -31.47 -14.45 -6.09
N GLN A 2 -31.42 -14.90 -7.34
CA GLN A 2 -30.69 -14.20 -8.41
C GLN A 2 -31.54 -12.98 -8.80
N TYR A 3 -31.10 -11.79 -8.42
CA TYR A 3 -31.69 -10.56 -8.95
C TYR A 3 -31.24 -10.40 -10.41
N ALA A 4 -32.04 -10.92 -11.35
CA ALA A 4 -31.84 -10.72 -12.77
C ALA A 4 -32.27 -9.29 -13.12
N GLY A 5 -31.37 -8.48 -13.71
CA GLY A 5 -31.69 -7.14 -14.20
C GLY A 5 -30.89 -6.00 -13.57
N LEU A 6 -31.32 -4.77 -13.82
CA LEU A 6 -30.69 -3.52 -13.32
C LEU A 6 -30.55 -3.51 -11.79
N MET A 7 -31.54 -4.01 -11.06
CA MET A 7 -31.56 -4.05 -9.60
C MET A 7 -30.42 -4.91 -9.02
N GLY A 8 -30.09 -6.03 -9.68
CA GLY A 8 -28.95 -6.89 -9.29
C GLY A 8 -27.60 -6.19 -9.47
N ARG A 9 -27.44 -5.42 -10.55
CA ARG A 9 -26.21 -4.64 -10.79
C ARG A 9 -26.03 -3.53 -9.75
N PHE A 10 -27.10 -2.81 -9.39
CA PHE A 10 -27.06 -1.81 -8.31
C PHE A 10 -26.69 -2.42 -6.96
N TYR A 11 -27.22 -3.58 -6.64
CA TYR A 11 -26.87 -4.30 -5.41
C TYR A 11 -25.38 -4.65 -5.36
N VAL A 12 -24.82 -5.17 -6.45
CA VAL A 12 -23.38 -5.50 -6.54
C VAL A 12 -22.52 -4.26 -6.36
N ILE A 13 -22.87 -3.15 -7.01
CA ILE A 13 -22.12 -1.89 -6.88
C ILE A 13 -22.20 -1.36 -5.44
N ALA A 14 -23.37 -1.36 -4.83
CA ALA A 14 -23.58 -0.92 -3.46
C ALA A 14 -22.80 -1.78 -2.45
N ASP A 15 -22.75 -3.10 -2.64
CA ASP A 15 -21.97 -4.03 -1.82
C ASP A 15 -20.46 -3.74 -1.91
N TRP A 16 -19.94 -3.49 -3.12
CA TRP A 16 -18.54 -3.10 -3.33
C TRP A 16 -18.22 -1.76 -2.67
N VAL A 17 -19.06 -0.75 -2.86
CA VAL A 17 -18.90 0.57 -2.22
C VAL A 17 -18.86 0.43 -0.70
N TYR A 18 -19.78 -0.34 -0.12
CA TYR A 18 -19.81 -0.61 1.32
C TYR A 18 -18.54 -1.30 1.80
N LYS A 19 -18.13 -2.40 1.14
CA LYS A 19 -16.95 -3.19 1.52
C LYS A 19 -15.66 -2.36 1.47
N PHE A 20 -15.46 -1.59 0.38
CA PHE A 20 -14.27 -0.77 0.22
C PHE A 20 -14.22 0.38 1.22
N SER A 21 -15.33 1.10 1.41
CA SER A 21 -15.37 2.22 2.36
C SER A 21 -15.16 1.74 3.78
N PHE A 22 -15.82 0.67 4.19
CA PHE A 22 -15.72 0.18 5.56
C PHE A 22 -14.31 -0.39 5.86
N ALA A 23 -13.72 -1.14 4.92
CA ALA A 23 -12.36 -1.64 5.05
C ALA A 23 -11.34 -0.49 5.16
N ASN A 24 -11.54 0.58 4.38
CA ASN A 24 -10.69 1.77 4.45
C ASN A 24 -10.82 2.51 5.79
N ILE A 25 -12.04 2.66 6.30
CA ILE A 25 -12.29 3.28 7.60
C ILE A 25 -11.60 2.48 8.72
N ILE A 26 -11.73 1.16 8.73
CA ILE A 26 -11.03 0.31 9.71
C ILE A 26 -9.52 0.56 9.61
N TRP A 27 -8.95 0.54 8.41
CA TRP A 27 -7.53 0.78 8.19
C TRP A 27 -7.08 2.16 8.71
N LEU A 28 -7.86 3.22 8.49
CA LEU A 28 -7.59 4.56 9.04
C LEU A 28 -7.62 4.57 10.56
N VAL A 29 -8.59 3.91 11.19
CA VAL A 29 -8.68 3.81 12.66
C VAL A 29 -7.43 3.17 13.23
N PHE A 30 -6.92 2.10 12.62
CA PHE A 30 -5.67 1.46 13.04
C PHE A 30 -4.45 2.36 12.84
N ASN A 31 -4.49 3.27 11.86
CA ASN A 31 -3.41 4.20 11.55
C ASN A 31 -3.55 5.57 12.25
N ILE A 32 -4.51 5.77 13.16
CA ILE A 32 -4.66 7.03 13.91
C ILE A 32 -3.33 7.54 14.51
N PRO A 33 -2.48 6.70 15.14
CA PRO A 33 -1.20 7.19 15.69
C PRO A 33 -0.28 7.78 14.63
N ILE A 34 -0.22 7.18 13.45
CA ILE A 34 0.60 7.66 12.33
C ILE A 34 0.00 8.92 11.71
N ILE A 35 -1.32 8.94 11.52
CA ILE A 35 -2.04 10.11 11.00
C ILE A 35 -1.84 11.31 11.94
N PHE A 36 -1.88 11.09 13.24
CA PHE A 36 -1.62 12.13 14.24
C PHE A 36 -0.19 12.69 14.14
N VAL A 37 0.81 11.82 14.03
CA VAL A 37 2.21 12.25 13.85
C VAL A 37 2.38 12.98 12.52
N LEU A 38 1.80 12.46 11.43
CA LEU A 38 1.85 13.09 10.11
C LEU A 38 1.22 14.50 10.11
N PHE A 39 0.06 14.65 10.76
CA PHE A 39 -0.62 15.93 10.86
C PHE A 39 0.24 16.96 11.61
N ASN A 40 0.85 16.58 12.75
CA ASN A 40 1.76 17.45 13.48
C ASN A 40 3.04 17.76 12.67
N LEU A 41 3.55 16.80 11.89
CA LEU A 41 4.71 17.01 11.03
C LEU A 41 4.45 18.06 9.94
N LEU A 42 3.23 18.08 9.38
CA LEU A 42 2.83 19.07 8.36
C LEU A 42 2.64 20.49 8.95
N LEU A 43 2.42 20.59 10.26
CA LEU A 43 2.24 21.88 10.98
C LEU A 43 3.52 22.36 11.69
N ALA A 44 4.58 21.57 11.66
CA ALA A 44 5.82 21.90 12.37
C ALA A 44 6.70 22.86 11.56
N ASP A 45 7.09 23.97 12.17
CA ASP A 45 8.00 24.97 11.58
C ASP A 45 9.45 24.79 12.04
N GLU A 46 9.65 24.24 13.24
CA GLU A 46 10.98 24.07 13.82
C GLU A 46 11.64 22.77 13.36
N ILE A 47 12.88 22.86 12.85
CA ILE A 47 13.65 21.72 12.35
C ILE A 47 13.82 20.61 13.40
N ALA A 48 14.03 20.96 14.66
CA ALA A 48 14.16 20.00 15.75
C ALA A 48 12.86 19.20 15.96
N VAL A 49 11.70 19.84 15.88
CA VAL A 49 10.38 19.20 15.98
C VAL A 49 10.14 18.30 14.78
N ILE A 50 10.46 18.78 13.57
CA ILE A 50 10.36 17.99 12.32
C ILE A 50 11.19 16.70 12.44
N LEU A 51 12.43 16.78 12.90
CA LEU A 51 13.31 15.61 13.04
C LEU A 51 12.75 14.59 14.06
N VAL A 52 12.25 15.07 15.20
CA VAL A 52 11.64 14.21 16.23
C VAL A 52 10.39 13.53 15.69
N LEU A 53 9.49 14.25 15.05
CA LEU A 53 8.26 13.71 14.49
C LEU A 53 8.55 12.73 13.34
N PHE A 54 9.53 13.02 12.49
CA PHE A 54 9.98 12.11 11.45
C PHE A 54 10.55 10.81 12.05
N ALA A 55 11.38 10.90 13.08
CA ALA A 55 11.88 9.72 13.79
C ALA A 55 10.74 8.89 14.43
N MET A 56 9.74 9.56 15.03
CA MET A 56 8.54 8.88 15.55
C MET A 56 7.75 8.18 14.45
N MET A 57 7.59 8.81 13.29
CA MET A 57 6.89 8.22 12.14
C MET A 57 7.62 6.97 11.63
N LEU A 58 8.95 7.03 11.51
CA LEU A 58 9.77 5.88 11.14
C LEU A 58 9.67 4.76 12.17
N TRP A 59 9.68 5.09 13.47
CA TRP A 59 9.56 4.10 14.53
C TRP A 59 8.17 3.43 14.55
N LEU A 60 7.09 4.19 14.39
CA LEU A 60 5.72 3.66 14.39
C LEU A 60 5.39 2.83 13.15
N SER A 61 6.00 3.14 12.00
CA SER A 61 5.65 2.52 10.71
C SER A 61 5.70 0.98 10.74
N PRO A 62 6.78 0.30 11.22
CA PRO A 62 6.83 -1.15 11.25
C PRO A 62 5.78 -1.80 12.17
N PHE A 63 5.36 -1.09 13.22
CA PHE A 63 4.47 -1.63 14.25
C PHE A 63 2.99 -1.37 13.99
N VAL A 64 2.68 -0.30 13.26
CA VAL A 64 1.29 0.17 13.04
C VAL A 64 0.93 0.14 11.56
N PHE A 65 1.67 0.88 10.70
CA PHE A 65 1.34 1.04 9.29
C PHE A 65 1.43 -0.26 8.50
N PHE A 66 2.55 -0.97 8.60
CA PHE A 66 2.75 -2.19 7.82
C PHE A 66 1.78 -3.31 8.22
N PRO A 67 1.56 -3.62 9.52
CA PRO A 67 0.58 -4.63 9.90
C PRO A 67 -0.85 -4.30 9.51
N SER A 68 -1.29 -3.06 9.69
CA SER A 68 -2.63 -2.62 9.30
C SER A 68 -2.83 -2.62 7.78
N THR A 69 -1.79 -2.25 7.01
CA THR A 69 -1.83 -2.27 5.55
C THR A 69 -1.89 -3.71 5.02
N ILE A 70 -1.09 -4.65 5.55
CA ILE A 70 -1.17 -6.06 5.17
C ILE A 70 -2.53 -6.66 5.53
N ALA A 71 -3.14 -6.26 6.67
CA ALA A 71 -4.49 -6.67 7.01
C ALA A 71 -5.53 -6.15 5.98
N LEU A 72 -5.41 -4.89 5.55
CA LEU A 72 -6.25 -4.33 4.50
C LEU A 72 -6.09 -5.10 3.17
N PHE A 73 -4.83 -5.41 2.76
CA PHE A 73 -4.56 -6.23 1.59
C PHE A 73 -5.20 -7.62 1.71
N SER A 74 -5.17 -8.24 2.89
CA SER A 74 -5.80 -9.55 3.13
C SER A 74 -7.31 -9.50 2.96
N VAL A 75 -7.97 -8.48 3.53
CA VAL A 75 -9.43 -8.30 3.42
C VAL A 75 -9.85 -8.04 1.97
N VAL A 76 -9.16 -7.12 1.26
CA VAL A 76 -9.48 -6.83 -0.14
C VAL A 76 -9.19 -8.03 -1.06
N ASN A 77 -8.18 -8.83 -0.74
CA ASN A 77 -7.89 -10.07 -1.48
C ASN A 77 -9.04 -11.08 -1.38
N GLN A 78 -9.72 -11.17 -0.22
CA GLN A 78 -10.93 -11.98 -0.08
C GLN A 78 -12.10 -11.45 -0.92
N PHE A 79 -12.25 -10.11 -1.02
CA PHE A 79 -13.27 -9.54 -1.91
C PHE A 79 -13.05 -9.95 -3.37
N ILE A 80 -11.78 -9.94 -3.84
CA ILE A 80 -11.43 -10.39 -5.19
C ILE A 80 -11.77 -11.87 -5.40
N LYS A 81 -11.59 -12.70 -4.36
CA LYS A 81 -11.88 -14.13 -4.38
C LYS A 81 -13.37 -14.46 -4.21
N ASN A 82 -14.24 -13.45 -4.05
CA ASN A 82 -15.67 -13.60 -3.75
C ASN A 82 -15.96 -14.42 -2.47
N GLU A 83 -15.08 -14.34 -1.48
CA GLU A 83 -15.29 -14.98 -0.18
C GLU A 83 -16.19 -14.10 0.71
N GLU A 84 -16.95 -14.72 1.60
CA GLU A 84 -17.71 -13.99 2.61
C GLU A 84 -16.75 -13.41 3.65
N VAL A 85 -16.90 -12.12 3.94
CA VAL A 85 -15.99 -11.38 4.83
C VAL A 85 -16.76 -10.73 5.96
N LYS A 86 -16.38 -11.02 7.19
CA LYS A 86 -16.78 -10.29 8.39
C LYS A 86 -15.78 -9.17 8.64
N LEU A 87 -15.98 -8.02 8.01
CA LEU A 87 -14.99 -6.94 7.84
C LEU A 87 -14.14 -6.66 9.09
N LEU A 88 -14.74 -6.38 10.24
CA LEU A 88 -13.99 -6.03 11.45
C LEU A 88 -13.27 -7.25 12.07
N SER A 89 -13.96 -8.39 12.15
CA SER A 89 -13.40 -9.63 12.74
C SER A 89 -12.23 -10.16 11.93
N ASP A 90 -12.38 -10.20 10.61
CA ASP A 90 -11.37 -10.76 9.72
C ASP A 90 -10.18 -9.80 9.59
N PHE A 91 -10.43 -8.48 9.54
CA PHE A 91 -9.34 -7.49 9.58
C PHE A 91 -8.49 -7.67 10.84
N TRP A 92 -9.13 -7.78 12.01
CA TRP A 92 -8.42 -8.03 13.27
C TRP A 92 -7.69 -9.36 13.29
N GLY A 93 -8.32 -10.42 12.75
CA GLY A 93 -7.70 -11.74 12.60
C GLY A 93 -6.43 -11.69 11.76
N TYR A 94 -6.47 -11.02 10.58
CA TYR A 94 -5.31 -10.84 9.71
C TYR A 94 -4.24 -9.96 10.32
N TYR A 95 -4.65 -8.86 10.97
CA TYR A 95 -3.73 -7.99 11.68
C TYR A 95 -2.89 -8.77 12.71
N ARG A 96 -3.54 -9.54 13.57
CA ARG A 96 -2.86 -10.35 14.59
C ARG A 96 -2.09 -11.53 14.00
N GLY A 97 -2.68 -12.25 13.08
CA GLY A 97 -2.08 -13.46 12.48
C GLY A 97 -0.80 -13.16 11.72
N ASN A 98 -0.77 -12.05 10.96
CA ASN A 98 0.38 -11.66 10.16
C ASN A 98 1.33 -10.68 10.86
N TYR A 99 1.07 -10.28 12.11
CA TYR A 99 1.75 -9.17 12.79
C TYR A 99 3.29 -9.29 12.74
N LYS A 100 3.83 -10.43 13.15
CA LYS A 100 5.30 -10.65 13.19
C LYS A 100 5.94 -10.61 11.79
N LYS A 101 5.27 -11.16 10.77
CA LYS A 101 5.74 -11.14 9.37
C LYS A 101 5.69 -9.71 8.84
N SER A 102 4.59 -9.00 9.07
CA SER A 102 4.37 -7.63 8.66
C SER A 102 5.36 -6.65 9.29
N MET A 103 5.63 -6.80 10.57
CA MET A 103 6.61 -5.99 11.30
C MET A 103 8.02 -6.17 10.74
N LYS A 104 8.44 -7.40 10.40
CA LYS A 104 9.75 -7.65 9.78
C LYS A 104 9.86 -7.03 8.39
N ILE A 105 8.82 -7.15 7.58
CA ILE A 105 8.72 -6.49 6.26
C ILE A 105 8.79 -4.99 6.47
N GLY A 106 7.99 -4.47 7.40
CA GLY A 106 7.93 -3.05 7.73
C GLY A 106 9.28 -2.48 8.16
N ALA A 107 10.02 -3.16 9.03
CA ALA A 107 11.35 -2.72 9.46
C ALA A 107 12.32 -2.55 8.28
N ILE A 108 12.36 -3.54 7.37
CA ILE A 108 13.24 -3.48 6.18
C ILE A 108 12.82 -2.33 5.26
N CYS A 109 11.52 -2.22 4.97
CA CYS A 109 11.01 -1.17 4.08
C CYS A 109 11.17 0.23 4.70
N THR A 110 10.94 0.39 5.99
CA THR A 110 11.08 1.68 6.69
C THR A 110 12.54 2.16 6.67
N ILE A 111 13.50 1.27 6.92
CA ILE A 111 14.94 1.63 6.84
C ILE A 111 15.28 2.05 5.41
N PHE A 112 14.82 1.31 4.41
CA PHE A 112 15.06 1.66 3.01
C PHE A 112 14.47 3.04 2.64
N TRP A 113 13.21 3.30 3.04
CA TRP A 113 12.57 4.59 2.80
C TRP A 113 13.24 5.74 3.57
N ALA A 114 13.70 5.49 4.81
CA ALA A 114 14.42 6.48 5.59
C ALA A 114 15.70 6.94 4.88
N ILE A 115 16.50 5.99 4.40
CA ILE A 115 17.74 6.29 3.65
C ILE A 115 17.39 7.08 2.39
N LEU A 116 16.43 6.59 1.60
CA LEU A 116 16.04 7.23 0.33
C LEU A 116 15.53 8.66 0.53
N ILE A 117 14.74 8.92 1.57
CA ILE A 117 14.21 10.26 1.88
C ILE A 117 15.34 11.17 2.35
N ILE A 118 16.20 10.72 3.27
CA ILE A 118 17.32 11.53 3.77
C ILE A 118 18.26 11.91 2.61
N ASP A 119 18.64 10.95 1.79
CA ASP A 119 19.53 11.19 0.64
C ASP A 119 18.88 12.11 -0.39
N PHE A 120 17.55 11.98 -0.62
CA PHE A 120 16.82 12.88 -1.51
C PHE A 120 16.88 14.34 -1.05
N PHE A 121 16.63 14.61 0.24
CA PHE A 121 16.71 15.96 0.79
C PHE A 121 18.15 16.49 0.76
N TYR A 122 19.15 15.65 1.04
CA TYR A 122 20.55 16.03 0.94
C TYR A 122 20.94 16.45 -0.48
N VAL A 123 20.51 15.68 -1.49
CA VAL A 123 20.74 16.01 -2.90
C VAL A 123 20.02 17.29 -3.33
N LEU A 124 18.81 17.54 -2.83
CA LEU A 124 18.09 18.80 -3.06
C LEU A 124 18.89 20.00 -2.55
N GLU A 125 19.47 19.88 -1.36
CA GLU A 125 20.27 20.94 -0.73
C GLU A 125 21.56 21.22 -1.50
N LEU A 126 22.16 20.19 -2.13
CA LEU A 126 23.31 20.34 -3.04
C LEU A 126 22.96 21.03 -4.37
N GLY A 127 21.69 21.23 -4.69
CA GLY A 127 21.25 21.84 -5.94
C GLY A 127 21.56 21.01 -7.20
N ASN A 128 21.84 19.71 -7.05
CA ASN A 128 22.17 18.85 -8.18
C ASN A 128 20.90 18.30 -8.85
N VAL A 129 20.46 18.98 -9.90
CA VAL A 129 19.24 18.67 -10.65
C VAL A 129 19.22 17.24 -11.19
N VAL A 130 20.34 16.74 -11.72
CA VAL A 130 20.42 15.40 -12.30
C VAL A 130 20.17 14.33 -11.22
N LEU A 131 20.88 14.44 -10.09
CA LEU A 131 20.69 13.50 -8.97
C LEU A 131 19.28 13.59 -8.38
N THR A 132 18.68 14.77 -8.31
CA THR A 132 17.28 14.94 -7.86
C THR A 132 16.32 14.11 -8.71
N TYR A 133 16.43 14.16 -10.04
CA TYR A 133 15.59 13.33 -10.92
C TYR A 133 15.86 11.83 -10.74
N VAL A 134 17.11 11.42 -10.52
CA VAL A 134 17.47 10.02 -10.24
C VAL A 134 16.74 9.54 -8.98
N PHE A 135 16.75 10.34 -7.89
CA PHE A 135 16.06 9.97 -6.65
C PHE A 135 14.53 9.94 -6.80
N ILE A 136 13.93 10.81 -7.62
CA ILE A 136 12.49 10.76 -7.94
C ILE A 136 12.15 9.44 -8.64
N VAL A 137 12.96 9.02 -9.62
CA VAL A 137 12.77 7.76 -10.33
C VAL A 137 12.97 6.57 -9.39
N LEU A 138 13.99 6.59 -8.53
CA LEU A 138 14.19 5.56 -7.50
C LEU A 138 12.99 5.48 -6.54
N GLY A 139 12.45 6.62 -6.10
CA GLY A 139 11.26 6.71 -5.27
C GLY A 139 10.03 6.09 -5.94
N PHE A 140 9.85 6.34 -7.24
CA PHE A 140 8.79 5.72 -8.02
C PHE A 140 8.91 4.18 -8.04
N PHE A 141 10.09 3.65 -8.34
CA PHE A 141 10.32 2.20 -8.32
C PHE A 141 10.20 1.61 -6.92
N ALA A 142 10.62 2.32 -5.88
CA ALA A 142 10.44 1.91 -4.50
C ALA A 142 8.95 1.81 -4.11
N LEU A 143 8.13 2.76 -4.54
CA LEU A 143 6.68 2.74 -4.34
C LEU A 143 6.06 1.50 -5.00
N VAL A 144 6.36 1.25 -6.27
CA VAL A 144 5.86 0.08 -7.01
C VAL A 144 6.31 -1.22 -6.33
N TYR A 145 7.56 -1.29 -5.91
CA TYR A 145 8.12 -2.45 -5.20
C TYR A 145 7.38 -2.71 -3.88
N ASN A 146 7.07 -1.66 -3.09
CA ASN A 146 6.29 -1.77 -1.87
C ASN A 146 4.87 -2.30 -2.12
N LEU A 147 4.18 -1.81 -3.15
CA LEU A 147 2.85 -2.29 -3.51
C LEU A 147 2.86 -3.78 -3.87
N HIS A 148 3.88 -4.22 -4.60
CA HIS A 148 4.09 -5.64 -4.89
C HIS A 148 4.45 -6.45 -3.63
N ILE A 149 5.24 -5.90 -2.67
CA ILE A 149 5.54 -6.56 -1.39
C ILE A 149 4.25 -6.82 -0.60
N PHE A 150 3.37 -5.84 -0.47
CA PHE A 150 2.11 -6.00 0.23
C PHE A 150 1.22 -7.06 -0.44
N SER A 151 1.10 -7.02 -1.77
CA SER A 151 0.35 -8.01 -2.54
C SER A 151 0.93 -9.43 -2.41
N ALA A 152 2.26 -9.56 -2.44
CA ALA A 152 2.95 -10.83 -2.25
C ALA A 152 2.81 -11.38 -0.82
N ALA A 153 2.82 -10.49 0.19
CA ALA A 153 2.72 -10.88 1.59
C ALA A 153 1.43 -11.63 1.92
N VAL A 154 0.34 -11.36 1.17
CA VAL A 154 -0.98 -11.99 1.35
C VAL A 154 -1.26 -13.14 0.40
N ASN A 155 -0.51 -13.26 -0.70
CA ASN A 155 -0.72 -14.30 -1.71
C ASN A 155 0.36 -15.39 -1.69
N ILE A 156 1.54 -15.11 -1.11
CA ILE A 156 2.68 -16.04 -1.09
C ILE A 156 3.04 -16.38 0.35
N ASP A 157 2.94 -17.67 0.70
CA ASP A 157 3.42 -18.14 1.99
C ASP A 157 4.92 -18.49 1.90
N SER A 158 5.75 -17.51 2.22
CA SER A 158 7.20 -17.66 2.20
C SER A 158 7.88 -16.82 3.29
N LYS A 159 9.15 -17.17 3.60
CA LYS A 159 9.99 -16.34 4.47
C LYS A 159 10.23 -14.97 3.88
N VAL A 160 10.34 -13.92 4.70
CA VAL A 160 10.49 -12.51 4.24
C VAL A 160 11.61 -12.34 3.20
N ARG A 161 12.78 -12.95 3.40
CA ARG A 161 13.89 -12.86 2.43
C ARG A 161 13.55 -13.46 1.06
N SER A 162 12.84 -14.58 1.05
CA SER A 162 12.39 -15.23 -0.18
C SER A 162 11.32 -14.38 -0.87
N LEU A 163 10.36 -13.83 -0.10
CA LEU A 163 9.30 -12.95 -0.58
C LEU A 163 9.87 -11.74 -1.29
N LEU A 164 10.83 -11.02 -0.69
CA LEU A 164 11.49 -9.86 -1.31
C LEU A 164 12.15 -10.22 -2.64
N LYS A 165 12.85 -11.37 -2.72
CA LYS A 165 13.44 -11.84 -3.98
C LYS A 165 12.38 -12.13 -5.06
N GLN A 166 11.29 -12.81 -4.68
CA GLN A 166 10.21 -13.13 -5.61
C GLN A 166 9.53 -11.87 -6.14
N VAL A 167 9.30 -10.87 -5.26
CA VAL A 167 8.77 -9.58 -5.67
C VAL A 167 9.66 -8.87 -6.69
N ALA A 168 10.97 -8.88 -6.50
CA ALA A 168 11.90 -8.33 -7.47
C ALA A 168 11.79 -9.03 -8.83
N ILE A 169 11.71 -10.38 -8.84
CA ILE A 169 11.53 -11.16 -10.07
C ILE A 169 10.19 -10.81 -10.76
N ILE A 170 9.09 -10.67 -10.01
CA ILE A 170 7.78 -10.29 -10.54
C ILE A 170 7.81 -8.89 -11.15
N MET A 171 8.39 -7.93 -10.42
CA MET A 171 8.45 -6.53 -10.85
C MET A 171 9.27 -6.35 -12.14
N PHE A 172 10.44 -6.96 -12.20
CA PHE A 172 11.33 -6.88 -13.39
C PHE A 172 10.94 -7.85 -14.50
N GLY A 173 10.27 -8.95 -14.18
CA GLY A 173 9.74 -9.90 -15.16
C GLY A 173 8.56 -9.35 -15.95
N HIS A 174 7.76 -8.46 -15.36
CA HIS A 174 6.62 -7.80 -16.00
C HIS A 174 6.70 -6.28 -15.86
N PRO A 175 7.70 -5.62 -16.50
CA PRO A 175 7.94 -4.18 -16.28
C PRO A 175 6.76 -3.31 -16.70
N ILE A 176 6.06 -3.66 -17.80
CA ILE A 176 4.90 -2.90 -18.29
C ILE A 176 3.77 -2.89 -17.26
N LEU A 177 3.44 -4.04 -16.65
CA LEU A 177 2.40 -4.13 -15.62
C LEU A 177 2.81 -3.38 -14.35
N SER A 178 4.07 -3.49 -13.94
CA SER A 178 4.61 -2.79 -12.78
C SER A 178 4.62 -1.26 -12.99
N MET A 179 5.04 -0.79 -14.15
CA MET A 179 4.98 0.63 -14.52
C MET A 179 3.53 1.15 -14.54
N SER A 180 2.61 0.38 -15.12
CA SER A 180 1.20 0.75 -15.14
C SER A 180 0.60 0.87 -13.74
N LEU A 181 0.98 -0.02 -12.81
CA LEU A 181 0.58 0.08 -11.41
C LEU A 181 1.05 1.38 -10.77
N GLY A 182 2.33 1.72 -10.96
CA GLY A 182 2.90 2.96 -10.42
C GLY A 182 2.21 4.20 -10.97
N LEU A 183 2.03 4.28 -12.29
CA LEU A 183 1.38 5.42 -12.95
C LEU A 183 -0.09 5.55 -12.54
N LEU A 184 -0.85 4.44 -12.50
CA LEU A 184 -2.24 4.45 -12.04
C LEU A 184 -2.35 4.86 -10.56
N SER A 185 -1.43 4.40 -9.70
CA SER A 185 -1.40 4.79 -8.29
C SER A 185 -1.14 6.28 -8.11
N LEU A 186 -0.20 6.86 -8.86
CA LEU A 186 0.09 8.31 -8.84
C LEU A 186 -1.07 9.12 -9.42
N ALA A 187 -1.65 8.68 -10.54
CA ALA A 187 -2.81 9.35 -11.14
C ALA A 187 -4.02 9.31 -10.18
N PHE A 188 -4.28 8.17 -9.53
CA PHE A 188 -5.34 8.04 -8.55
C PHE A 188 -5.10 8.93 -7.32
N PHE A 189 -3.87 8.97 -6.81
CA PHE A 189 -3.49 9.87 -5.72
C PHE A 189 -3.73 11.34 -6.09
N TYR A 190 -3.32 11.76 -7.28
CA TYR A 190 -3.54 13.12 -7.78
C TYR A 190 -5.04 13.45 -7.90
N LEU A 191 -5.82 12.56 -8.51
CA LEU A 191 -7.26 12.76 -8.67
C LEU A 191 -7.98 12.90 -7.31
N ILE A 192 -7.67 12.01 -6.35
CA ILE A 192 -8.36 12.01 -5.07
C ILE A 192 -7.96 13.21 -4.19
N THR A 193 -6.72 13.70 -4.31
CA THR A 193 -6.26 14.85 -3.53
C THR A 193 -6.72 16.18 -4.11
N GLN A 194 -6.82 16.31 -5.44
CA GLN A 194 -7.18 17.57 -6.09
C GLN A 194 -8.68 17.75 -6.31
N TRP A 195 -9.39 16.67 -6.64
CA TRP A 195 -10.78 16.74 -7.10
C TRP A 195 -11.78 16.05 -6.18
N LEU A 196 -11.37 14.99 -5.49
CA LEU A 196 -12.26 14.11 -4.76
C LEU A 196 -11.81 13.93 -3.30
N THR A 197 -11.35 15.01 -2.66
CA THR A 197 -10.73 14.98 -1.32
C THR A 197 -11.64 14.35 -0.26
N PHE A 198 -12.97 14.52 -0.40
CA PHE A 198 -13.95 13.91 0.52
C PHE A 198 -14.00 12.37 0.42
N LEU A 199 -13.56 11.79 -0.71
CA LEU A 199 -13.48 10.34 -0.90
C LEU A 199 -12.18 9.74 -0.34
N PHE A 200 -11.19 10.58 -0.02
CA PHE A 200 -9.91 10.11 0.52
C PHE A 200 -10.07 9.19 1.73
N PRO A 201 -10.79 9.58 2.82
CA PRO A 201 -10.97 8.73 3.98
C PRO A 201 -11.83 7.49 3.70
N LEU A 202 -12.61 7.47 2.63
CA LEU A 202 -13.51 6.36 2.33
C LEU A 202 -12.87 5.30 1.41
N PHE A 203 -12.01 5.71 0.46
CA PHE A 203 -11.64 4.82 -0.64
C PHE A 203 -10.15 4.77 -0.96
N PHE A 204 -9.34 5.72 -0.48
CA PHE A 204 -7.94 5.85 -0.92
C PHE A 204 -7.15 4.54 -0.78
N GLY A 205 -7.07 3.98 0.42
CA GLY A 205 -6.30 2.77 0.67
C GLY A 205 -6.90 1.54 -0.02
N SER A 206 -8.21 1.34 0.09
CA SER A 206 -8.87 0.14 -0.44
C SER A 206 -8.82 0.04 -1.96
N ILE A 207 -8.99 1.15 -2.70
CA ILE A 207 -8.87 1.15 -4.17
C ILE A 207 -7.41 0.93 -4.60
N LEU A 208 -6.46 1.59 -3.95
CA LEU A 208 -5.04 1.41 -4.24
C LEU A 208 -4.60 -0.04 -4.00
N VAL A 209 -5.08 -0.66 -2.92
CA VAL A 209 -4.87 -2.08 -2.62
C VAL A 209 -5.48 -2.97 -3.69
N PHE A 210 -6.70 -2.69 -4.12
CA PHE A 210 -7.38 -3.45 -5.17
C PHE A 210 -6.61 -3.42 -6.49
N LEU A 211 -6.20 -2.24 -6.96
CA LEU A 211 -5.38 -2.09 -8.16
C LEU A 211 -4.06 -2.88 -8.05
N SER A 212 -3.41 -2.77 -6.89
CA SER A 212 -2.14 -3.47 -6.62
C SER A 212 -2.30 -5.00 -6.68
N LEU A 213 -3.36 -5.54 -6.06
CA LEU A 213 -3.64 -6.97 -6.07
C LEU A 213 -3.96 -7.48 -7.47
N LEU A 214 -4.77 -6.77 -8.27
CA LEU A 214 -5.10 -7.17 -9.63
C LEU A 214 -3.85 -7.27 -10.51
N VAL A 215 -2.97 -6.25 -10.46
CA VAL A 215 -1.73 -6.24 -11.22
C VAL A 215 -0.79 -7.36 -10.75
N PHE A 216 -0.68 -7.54 -9.44
CA PHE A 216 0.17 -8.59 -8.86
C PHE A 216 -0.31 -9.99 -9.27
N ILE A 217 -1.59 -10.30 -9.11
CA ILE A 217 -2.15 -11.62 -9.47
C ILE A 217 -1.91 -11.90 -10.95
N LYS A 218 -2.17 -10.93 -11.82
CA LYS A 218 -1.92 -11.07 -13.26
C LYS A 218 -0.44 -11.34 -13.58
N SER A 219 0.47 -10.60 -12.95
CA SER A 219 1.91 -10.74 -13.14
C SER A 219 2.42 -12.10 -12.64
N TYR A 220 1.92 -12.52 -11.47
CA TYR A 220 2.29 -13.80 -10.85
C TYR A 220 1.81 -15.00 -11.69
N THR A 221 0.57 -15.00 -12.12
CA THR A 221 0.01 -16.06 -12.98
C THR A 221 0.76 -16.18 -14.32
N ASN A 222 1.10 -15.06 -14.93
CA ASN A 222 1.88 -15.07 -16.19
C ASN A 222 3.28 -15.68 -16.00
N LEU A 223 3.94 -15.43 -14.86
CA LEU A 223 5.23 -16.02 -14.53
C LEU A 223 5.14 -17.54 -14.27
N GLU A 224 4.06 -18.01 -13.62
CA GLU A 224 3.84 -19.44 -13.41
C GLU A 224 3.61 -20.16 -14.72
N LEU A 225 2.83 -19.60 -15.63
CA LEU A 225 2.55 -20.16 -16.97
C LEU A 225 3.78 -20.17 -17.88
N SER A 226 4.77 -19.31 -17.63
CA SER A 226 6.02 -19.25 -18.41
C SER A 226 7.12 -20.18 -17.89
N ARG A 227 6.91 -20.86 -16.77
CA ARG A 227 7.85 -21.87 -16.27
C ARG A 227 7.61 -23.19 -17.04
N PRO A 228 8.65 -23.75 -17.71
CA PRO A 228 8.56 -25.03 -18.43
C PRO A 228 8.26 -26.20 -17.49
#